data_bde55d459c8071b69114deef05dd8545
#
_entry.id   bde55d459c8071b69114deef05dd8545
#
_cell.length_a   1.000
_cell.length_b   1.000
_cell.length_c   1.000
_cell.angle_alpha   90.00
_cell.angle_beta   90.00
_cell.angle_gamma   90.00
#
_symmetry.space_group_name_H-M   'P 1'
#
loop_
_entity.id
_entity.type
_entity.pdbx_description
1 polymer ?
#
loop_
_entity_poly.entity_id
_entity_poly.type
_entity_poly.pdbx_seq_one_letter_code
_entity_poly.pdbx_strand_id
1 'polypeptide(L)'
;MPKEYRAEGIIKGIGKGGIKGKRILIPRAEVAREILPEELKKKGAKVTVAVAYRSIKPKGNTEKIISLFKDKKIAMVTFTSSSTVKNFVEMFEKEDYKALLNGVKIASIGPITAKTASELGIKTDIMPKAYTIPALTEAIVEYYKGS
;
A
#
# COMPACT_ATOMS: atom_id res chain seq x y z
N MET A 1 17.47 11.93 2.66
CA MET A 1 16.20 11.16 2.67
C MET A 1 16.50 9.76 2.18
N PRO A 2 15.86 8.71 2.72
CA PRO A 2 16.05 7.37 2.20
C PRO A 2 15.53 7.27 0.75
N LYS A 3 16.23 6.50 -0.08
CA LYS A 3 15.83 6.24 -1.48
C LYS A 3 14.53 5.43 -1.59
N GLU A 4 14.13 4.76 -0.52
CA GLU A 4 12.92 3.94 -0.43
C GLU A 4 12.05 4.44 0.73
N TYR A 5 10.78 4.72 0.48
CA TYR A 5 9.79 5.16 1.46
C TYR A 5 9.21 3.98 2.27
N ARG A 6 10.13 3.16 2.83
CA ARG A 6 9.82 1.97 3.64
C ARG A 6 10.61 1.99 4.94
N ALA A 7 10.13 1.26 5.95
CA ALA A 7 10.83 1.11 7.23
C ALA A 7 12.29 0.67 7.04
N GLU A 8 12.52 -0.26 6.13
CA GLU A 8 13.83 -0.79 5.79
C GLU A 8 14.78 0.28 5.22
N GLY A 9 14.26 1.20 4.41
CA GLY A 9 15.02 2.34 3.89
C GLY A 9 15.42 3.34 4.98
N ILE A 10 14.52 3.61 5.93
CA ILE A 10 14.82 4.45 7.11
C ILE A 10 15.89 3.79 7.96
N ILE A 11 15.77 2.49 8.24
CA ILE A 11 16.72 1.72 9.06
C ILE A 11 18.12 1.72 8.42
N LYS A 12 18.22 1.55 7.10
CA LYS A 12 19.50 1.65 6.35
C LYS A 12 20.09 3.06 6.41
N GLY A 13 19.25 4.08 6.29
CA GLY A 13 19.70 5.49 6.30
C GLY A 13 20.23 5.99 7.65
N ILE A 14 19.84 5.34 8.75
CA ILE A 14 20.28 5.73 10.11
C ILE A 14 21.73 5.32 10.41
N GLY A 15 22.35 4.44 9.58
CA GLY A 15 23.74 4.04 9.77
C GLY A 15 24.02 3.20 11.04
N LYS A 16 25.30 2.79 11.21
CA LYS A 16 25.71 1.84 12.27
C LYS A 16 25.91 2.45 13.67
N GLY A 17 25.83 3.76 13.87
CA GLY A 17 26.39 4.31 15.10
C GLY A 17 25.63 5.42 15.82
N GLY A 18 24.53 5.92 15.31
CA GLY A 18 24.05 7.23 15.75
C GLY A 18 22.88 7.27 16.73
N ILE A 19 22.23 6.16 17.09
CA ILE A 19 20.92 6.22 17.79
C ILE A 19 20.88 5.55 19.16
N LYS A 20 21.95 4.94 19.62
CA LYS A 20 22.01 4.35 20.97
C LYS A 20 21.72 5.42 22.03
N GLY A 21 20.76 5.17 22.89
CA GLY A 21 20.33 6.09 23.94
C GLY A 21 19.47 7.28 23.45
N LYS A 22 19.31 7.49 22.14
CA LYS A 22 18.46 8.58 21.61
C LYS A 22 16.98 8.29 21.84
N ARG A 23 16.22 9.35 22.13
CA ARG A 23 14.75 9.28 22.24
C ARG A 23 14.16 9.56 20.86
N ILE A 24 13.36 8.62 20.37
CA ILE A 24 12.73 8.69 19.04
C ILE A 24 11.21 8.56 19.20
N LEU A 25 10.48 9.56 18.72
CA LEU A 25 9.03 9.53 18.62
C LEU A 25 8.65 9.11 17.19
N ILE A 26 7.77 8.13 17.08
CA ILE A 26 7.22 7.64 15.79
C ILE A 26 5.72 7.92 15.77
N PRO A 27 5.27 9.04 15.19
CA PRO A 27 3.86 9.22 14.85
C PRO A 27 3.50 8.27 13.71
N ARG A 28 2.44 7.46 13.90
CA ARG A 28 2.03 6.50 12.87
C ARG A 28 0.54 6.20 12.92
N ALA A 29 0.06 5.49 11.92
CA ALA A 29 -1.28 4.92 11.94
C ALA A 29 -1.44 3.92 13.10
N GLU A 30 -2.69 3.76 13.62
CA GLU A 30 -3.03 2.75 14.62
C GLU A 30 -2.64 1.35 14.16
N VAL A 31 -2.97 1.01 12.91
CA VAL A 31 -2.53 -0.24 12.28
C VAL A 31 -1.33 0.03 11.39
N ALA A 32 -0.14 -0.36 11.83
CA ALA A 32 1.10 -0.23 11.09
C ALA A 32 2.07 -1.36 11.46
N ARG A 33 3.04 -1.63 10.57
CA ARG A 33 4.05 -2.68 10.79
C ARG A 33 4.98 -2.32 11.95
N GLU A 34 5.27 -3.28 12.82
CA GLU A 34 6.15 -3.09 14.00
C GLU A 34 7.64 -3.05 13.67
N ILE A 35 8.03 -3.37 12.44
CA ILE A 35 9.44 -3.54 12.04
C ILE A 35 10.31 -2.30 12.36
N LEU A 36 9.80 -1.08 12.13
CA LEU A 36 10.58 0.14 12.39
C LEU A 36 10.82 0.38 13.90
N PRO A 37 9.79 0.36 14.77
CA PRO A 37 9.98 0.48 16.22
C PRO A 37 10.92 -0.59 16.78
N GLU A 38 10.76 -1.84 16.37
CA GLU A 38 11.56 -2.97 16.85
C GLU A 38 13.04 -2.83 16.48
N GLU A 39 13.34 -2.53 15.22
CA GLU A 39 14.71 -2.40 14.74
C GLU A 39 15.42 -1.19 15.37
N LEU A 40 14.71 -0.09 15.62
CA LEU A 40 15.27 1.06 16.34
C LEU A 40 15.58 0.73 17.81
N LYS A 41 14.69 -0.03 18.48
CA LYS A 41 14.94 -0.53 19.85
C LYS A 41 16.14 -1.47 19.89
N LYS A 42 16.27 -2.42 18.95
CA LYS A 42 17.43 -3.31 18.82
C LYS A 42 18.75 -2.55 18.65
N LYS A 43 18.70 -1.39 17.98
CA LYS A 43 19.85 -0.48 17.83
C LYS A 43 20.10 0.41 19.07
N GLY A 44 19.37 0.18 20.17
CA GLY A 44 19.54 0.85 21.45
C GLY A 44 18.83 2.20 21.58
N ALA A 45 17.90 2.55 20.71
CA ALA A 45 17.10 3.76 20.85
C ALA A 45 15.97 3.57 21.88
N LYS A 46 15.59 4.66 22.55
CA LYS A 46 14.37 4.75 23.37
C LYS A 46 13.22 5.19 22.47
N VAL A 47 12.38 4.25 22.05
CA VAL A 47 11.33 4.50 21.06
C VAL A 47 9.97 4.67 21.74
N THR A 48 9.30 5.77 21.44
CA THR A 48 7.91 6.04 21.79
C THR A 48 7.08 6.02 20.49
N VAL A 49 6.04 5.21 20.46
CA VAL A 49 5.08 5.18 19.35
C VAL A 49 3.87 6.02 19.74
N ALA A 50 3.48 6.96 18.89
CA ALA A 50 2.27 7.76 19.04
C ALA A 50 1.30 7.42 17.90
N VAL A 51 0.09 6.96 18.24
CA VAL A 51 -0.99 6.81 17.26
C VAL A 51 -1.47 8.20 16.88
N ALA A 52 -1.13 8.65 15.67
CA ALA A 52 -1.45 9.98 15.15
C ALA A 52 -2.72 10.00 14.32
N TYR A 53 -3.06 8.87 13.68
CA TYR A 53 -4.26 8.73 12.85
C TYR A 53 -4.69 7.26 12.73
N ARG A 54 -5.92 7.06 12.30
CA ARG A 54 -6.44 5.75 11.92
C ARG A 54 -7.08 5.81 10.55
N SER A 55 -6.91 4.74 9.78
CA SER A 55 -7.65 4.58 8.53
C SER A 55 -9.08 4.17 8.87
N ILE A 56 -10.05 4.95 8.41
CA ILE A 56 -11.47 4.61 8.51
C ILE A 56 -11.99 4.25 7.12
N LYS A 57 -12.90 3.28 7.06
CA LYS A 57 -13.61 2.97 5.82
C LYS A 57 -14.52 4.16 5.46
N PRO A 58 -14.53 4.64 4.21
CA PRO A 58 -15.47 5.66 3.80
C PRO A 58 -16.90 5.11 3.96
N LYS A 59 -17.77 5.87 4.60
CA LYS A 59 -19.19 5.56 4.66
C LYS A 59 -19.86 6.08 3.37
N GLY A 60 -20.38 5.17 2.55
CA GLY A 60 -21.16 5.52 1.35
C GLY A 60 -20.40 5.38 0.02
N ASN A 61 -21.14 5.35 -1.06
CA ASN A 61 -20.72 5.19 -2.46
C ASN A 61 -20.39 3.77 -2.95
N THR A 62 -20.48 2.73 -2.13
CA THR A 62 -20.22 1.36 -2.60
C THR A 62 -21.13 1.00 -3.77
N GLU A 63 -22.42 1.28 -3.67
CA GLU A 63 -23.40 1.03 -4.75
C GLU A 63 -23.05 1.76 -6.05
N LYS A 64 -22.65 3.03 -5.95
CA LYS A 64 -22.20 3.80 -7.10
C LYS A 64 -20.95 3.20 -7.74
N ILE A 65 -20.00 2.75 -6.93
CA ILE A 65 -18.77 2.11 -7.43
C ILE A 65 -19.12 0.78 -8.09
N ILE A 66 -20.01 -0.02 -7.51
CA ILE A 66 -20.51 -1.27 -8.11
C ILE A 66 -21.14 -1.00 -9.48
N SER A 67 -21.99 0.04 -9.61
CA SER A 67 -22.59 0.37 -10.90
C SER A 67 -21.53 0.75 -11.94
N LEU A 68 -20.49 1.50 -11.56
CA LEU A 68 -19.39 1.85 -12.46
C LEU A 68 -18.62 0.61 -12.97
N PHE A 69 -18.43 -0.40 -12.12
CA PHE A 69 -17.84 -1.68 -12.56
C PHE A 69 -18.78 -2.43 -13.52
N LYS A 70 -20.05 -2.56 -13.16
CA LYS A 70 -21.08 -3.23 -13.98
C LYS A 70 -21.24 -2.55 -15.35
N ASP A 71 -21.18 -1.23 -15.38
CA ASP A 71 -21.24 -0.42 -16.60
C ASP A 71 -19.92 -0.42 -17.40
N LYS A 72 -18.89 -1.13 -16.96
CA LYS A 72 -17.55 -1.18 -17.59
C LYS A 72 -16.89 0.20 -17.71
N LYS A 73 -17.20 1.13 -16.80
CA LYS A 73 -16.62 2.48 -16.76
C LYS A 73 -15.30 2.56 -16.01
N ILE A 74 -14.84 1.44 -15.42
CA ILE A 74 -13.55 1.35 -14.72
C ILE A 74 -12.62 0.46 -15.55
N ALA A 75 -11.58 1.03 -16.12
CA ALA A 75 -10.58 0.31 -16.88
C ALA A 75 -9.46 -0.25 -15.99
N MET A 76 -9.18 0.41 -14.84
CA MET A 76 -8.08 0.02 -13.95
C MET A 76 -8.39 0.34 -12.49
N VAL A 77 -7.85 -0.50 -11.59
CA VAL A 77 -7.75 -0.22 -10.15
C VAL A 77 -6.28 -0.15 -9.73
N THR A 78 -5.92 0.86 -8.94
CA THR A 78 -4.56 1.04 -8.43
C THR A 78 -4.49 0.77 -6.93
N PHE A 79 -3.53 -0.03 -6.50
CA PHE A 79 -3.26 -0.32 -5.10
C PHE A 79 -1.89 0.23 -4.70
N THR A 80 -1.87 1.21 -3.80
CA THR A 80 -0.65 1.85 -3.31
C THR A 80 -0.18 1.32 -1.96
N SER A 81 -0.91 0.36 -1.36
CA SER A 81 -0.53 -0.33 -0.13
C SER A 81 -1.33 -1.63 0.05
N SER A 82 -0.84 -2.55 0.89
CA SER A 82 -1.57 -3.76 1.26
C SER A 82 -2.89 -3.44 1.97
N SER A 83 -2.96 -2.35 2.72
CA SER A 83 -4.20 -1.93 3.39
C SER A 83 -5.27 -1.47 2.39
N THR A 84 -4.88 -0.83 1.28
CA THR A 84 -5.85 -0.47 0.24
C THR A 84 -6.45 -1.69 -0.45
N VAL A 85 -5.66 -2.76 -0.65
CA VAL A 85 -6.18 -4.03 -1.17
C VAL A 85 -7.21 -4.64 -0.23
N LYS A 86 -6.86 -4.75 1.06
CA LYS A 86 -7.75 -5.32 2.09
C LYS A 86 -9.05 -4.52 2.21
N ASN A 87 -8.93 -3.18 2.30
CA ASN A 87 -10.10 -2.29 2.39
C ASN A 87 -10.99 -2.38 1.14
N PHE A 88 -10.39 -2.57 -0.04
CA PHE A 88 -11.14 -2.78 -1.28
C PHE A 88 -11.98 -4.07 -1.19
N VAL A 89 -11.37 -5.20 -0.85
CA VAL A 89 -12.09 -6.48 -0.71
C VAL A 89 -13.19 -6.39 0.34
N GLU A 90 -12.92 -5.78 1.49
CA GLU A 90 -13.91 -5.59 2.55
C GLU A 90 -15.04 -4.64 2.14
N MET A 91 -14.78 -3.65 1.26
CA MET A 91 -15.84 -2.76 0.74
C MET A 91 -16.88 -3.53 -0.07
N PHE A 92 -16.45 -4.60 -0.73
CA PHE A 92 -17.29 -5.44 -1.59
C PHE A 92 -17.55 -6.83 -0.98
N GLU A 93 -17.46 -7.00 0.35
CA GLU A 93 -17.64 -8.31 1.01
C GLU A 93 -18.99 -8.99 0.72
N LYS A 94 -20.04 -8.20 0.37
CA LYS A 94 -21.37 -8.68 -0.01
C LYS A 94 -21.52 -8.95 -1.50
N GLU A 95 -20.49 -8.69 -2.30
CA GLU A 95 -20.48 -8.83 -3.75
C GLU A 95 -19.38 -9.79 -4.17
N ASP A 96 -19.51 -10.38 -5.33
CA ASP A 96 -18.39 -11.08 -5.96
C ASP A 96 -17.42 -10.05 -6.57
N TYR A 97 -16.50 -9.52 -5.75
CA TYR A 97 -15.53 -8.54 -6.22
C TYR A 97 -14.63 -9.07 -7.33
N LYS A 98 -14.44 -10.40 -7.43
CA LYS A 98 -13.67 -11.01 -8.52
C LYS A 98 -14.41 -10.87 -9.85
N ALA A 99 -15.73 -11.07 -9.84
CA ALA A 99 -16.56 -10.81 -11.01
C ALA A 99 -16.57 -9.33 -11.40
N LEU A 100 -16.61 -8.42 -10.42
CA LEU A 100 -16.51 -6.96 -10.67
C LEU A 100 -15.18 -6.57 -11.33
N LEU A 101 -14.09 -7.26 -11.00
CA LEU A 101 -12.75 -7.00 -11.56
C LEU A 101 -12.52 -7.67 -12.92
N ASN A 102 -13.50 -8.39 -13.46
CA ASN A 102 -13.35 -9.04 -14.78
C ASN A 102 -13.15 -7.99 -15.89
N GLY A 103 -12.02 -8.09 -16.59
CA GLY A 103 -11.62 -7.13 -17.63
C GLY A 103 -10.98 -5.84 -17.11
N VAL A 104 -10.89 -5.66 -15.78
CA VAL A 104 -10.25 -4.49 -15.16
C VAL A 104 -8.78 -4.78 -14.91
N LYS A 105 -7.89 -3.85 -15.27
CA LYS A 105 -6.45 -3.96 -15.03
C LYS A 105 -6.11 -3.60 -13.59
N ILE A 106 -5.15 -4.29 -13.01
CA ILE A 106 -4.72 -4.08 -11.63
C ILE A 106 -3.27 -3.58 -11.60
N ALA A 107 -3.06 -2.40 -11.04
CA ALA A 107 -1.74 -1.84 -10.85
C ALA A 107 -1.38 -1.81 -9.36
N SER A 108 -0.28 -2.43 -8.98
CA SER A 108 0.22 -2.46 -7.60
C SER A 108 1.55 -1.72 -7.48
N ILE A 109 1.69 -0.87 -6.46
CA ILE A 109 2.90 -0.04 -6.27
C ILE A 109 4.17 -0.86 -6.03
N GLY A 110 4.06 -2.09 -5.57
CA GLY A 110 5.23 -2.91 -5.28
C GLY A 110 4.88 -4.33 -4.82
N PRO A 111 5.90 -5.18 -4.60
CA PRO A 111 5.74 -6.63 -4.40
C PRO A 111 4.92 -7.00 -3.16
N ILE A 112 5.02 -6.23 -2.07
CA ILE A 112 4.25 -6.51 -0.84
C ILE A 112 2.75 -6.29 -1.11
N THR A 113 2.39 -5.23 -1.84
CA THR A 113 1.02 -4.94 -2.23
C THR A 113 0.49 -5.99 -3.22
N ALA A 114 1.30 -6.33 -4.23
CA ALA A 114 0.95 -7.37 -5.21
C ALA A 114 0.78 -8.76 -4.56
N LYS A 115 1.63 -9.10 -3.58
CA LYS A 115 1.48 -10.33 -2.80
C LYS A 115 0.15 -10.35 -2.04
N THR A 116 -0.19 -9.26 -1.34
CA THR A 116 -1.48 -9.15 -0.63
C THR A 116 -2.66 -9.28 -1.58
N ALA A 117 -2.57 -8.66 -2.77
CA ALA A 117 -3.61 -8.80 -3.80
C ALA A 117 -3.76 -10.25 -4.26
N SER A 118 -2.64 -10.94 -4.53
CA SER A 118 -2.62 -12.36 -4.94
C SER A 118 -3.21 -13.28 -3.87
N GLU A 119 -2.89 -13.06 -2.58
CA GLU A 119 -3.45 -13.82 -1.45
C GLU A 119 -4.98 -13.67 -1.35
N LEU A 120 -5.53 -12.57 -1.84
CA LEU A 120 -6.96 -12.30 -1.94
C LEU A 120 -7.54 -12.63 -3.33
N GLY A 121 -6.79 -13.33 -4.18
CA GLY A 121 -7.25 -13.77 -5.50
C GLY A 121 -7.30 -12.67 -6.56
N ILE A 122 -6.62 -11.54 -6.36
CA ILE A 122 -6.51 -10.43 -7.30
C ILE A 122 -5.13 -10.46 -7.95
N LYS A 123 -5.09 -10.71 -9.27
CA LYS A 123 -3.84 -10.72 -10.04
C LYS A 123 -3.40 -9.29 -10.36
N THR A 124 -2.15 -8.95 -10.06
CA THR A 124 -1.54 -7.68 -10.50
C THR A 124 -1.07 -7.79 -11.96
N ASP A 125 -1.48 -6.85 -12.81
CA ASP A 125 -1.06 -6.74 -14.22
C ASP A 125 0.15 -5.82 -14.37
N ILE A 126 0.21 -4.74 -13.56
CA ILE A 126 1.21 -3.68 -13.68
C ILE A 126 1.89 -3.48 -12.33
N MET A 127 3.23 -3.49 -12.33
CA MET A 127 4.03 -3.18 -11.15
C MET A 127 5.32 -2.46 -11.58
N PRO A 128 5.64 -1.28 -11.02
CA PRO A 128 6.84 -0.54 -11.38
C PRO A 128 8.11 -1.20 -10.82
N LYS A 129 9.26 -0.88 -11.41
CA LYS A 129 10.57 -1.31 -10.89
C LYS A 129 10.97 -0.54 -9.62
N ALA A 130 10.58 0.72 -9.50
CA ALA A 130 10.76 1.54 -8.31
C ALA A 130 9.39 1.76 -7.63
N TYR A 131 9.32 1.55 -6.30
CA TYR A 131 8.06 1.51 -5.56
C TYR A 131 7.63 2.91 -5.09
N THR A 132 7.42 3.80 -6.04
CA THR A 132 7.02 5.20 -5.85
C THR A 132 5.80 5.52 -6.71
N ILE A 133 5.04 6.54 -6.34
CA ILE A 133 3.88 6.98 -7.12
C ILE A 133 4.28 7.43 -8.54
N PRO A 134 5.36 8.23 -8.73
CA PRO A 134 5.80 8.59 -10.09
C PRO A 134 6.09 7.37 -10.95
N ALA A 135 6.86 6.40 -10.45
CA ALA A 135 7.18 5.18 -11.19
C ALA A 135 5.95 4.32 -11.50
N LEU A 136 4.95 4.27 -10.59
CA LEU A 136 3.69 3.59 -10.85
C LEU A 136 2.93 4.29 -11.98
N THR A 137 2.89 5.62 -11.97
CA THR A 137 2.24 6.40 -13.04
C THR A 137 2.92 6.16 -14.39
N GLU A 138 4.25 6.19 -14.44
CA GLU A 138 5.02 5.89 -15.66
C GLU A 138 4.72 4.48 -16.18
N ALA A 139 4.74 3.47 -15.30
CA ALA A 139 4.44 2.08 -15.69
C ALA A 139 3.01 1.92 -16.24
N ILE A 140 2.02 2.65 -15.71
CA ILE A 140 0.65 2.68 -16.22
C ILE A 140 0.61 3.32 -17.60
N VAL A 141 1.26 4.47 -17.78
CA VAL A 141 1.31 5.18 -19.08
C VAL A 141 1.98 4.29 -20.15
N GLU A 142 3.10 3.64 -19.81
CA GLU A 142 3.79 2.72 -20.72
C GLU A 142 2.90 1.54 -21.12
N TYR A 143 2.17 0.96 -20.17
CA TYR A 143 1.25 -0.14 -20.43
C TYR A 143 0.22 0.22 -21.50
N TYR A 144 -0.38 1.42 -21.41
CA TYR A 144 -1.40 1.85 -22.38
C TYR A 144 -0.83 2.41 -23.68
N LYS A 145 0.47 2.78 -23.75
CA LYS A 145 1.12 3.15 -25.01
C LYS A 145 1.49 1.94 -25.88
N GLY A 146 1.68 0.79 -25.24
CA GLY A 146 2.05 -0.46 -25.93
C GLY A 146 0.88 -1.41 -26.22
N SER A 147 -0.35 -0.97 -25.92
CA SER A 147 -1.58 -1.78 -26.08
C SER A 147 -2.36 -1.38 -27.32
#